data_96f687d1b14e31ad7991eca878d21089
#
_entry.id   96f687d1b14e31ad7991eca878d21089
#
_cell.length_a   1.000
_cell.length_b   1.000
_cell.length_c   1.000
_cell.angle_alpha   90.00
_cell.angle_beta   90.00
_cell.angle_gamma   90.00
#
_symmetry.space_group_name_H-M   'P 1'
#
loop_
_entity.id
_entity.type
_entity.pdbx_description
1 polymer ?
#
loop_
_entity_poly.entity_id
_entity_poly.type
_entity_poly.pdbx_seq_one_letter_code
_entity_poly.pdbx_strand_id
1 'polypeptide(L)'
;MPMPNNLDPKNPDKPSSNIEGGTTEKNLVDSNTLPVAKSQTNIEYKETPYRWYVMIAYCLTVFANGFQWVTFSAIATDFSNNYDVPSWKVNMFSLMYMIIYPFVCIPEGWLIDNYSTRLGIIIASATTLLGAGLKMLVNKDTSLACCFVGQFFSGLFQPALLNSPGKIAANWFREDIRTVICTICCLADTVGIFVGFLWNLGFIKENATREDFHDQVFNYMLSEFILNVVFCIPAFFIFKDKPDVPPSPSQGEENAPKINLINSLKMLFTNIRFIYLLIATLFVVGYYDVMGTIINSLFDLYGITGQQSSVIYAVSSVAGMIASLVISWLLDKYKKFKLFMIILCISGTVLQALFTFLMELAKSKDFSAYAIGLVLYTLVNMIVVPFYTKGMNYACEITYPVGESINGGIMMTMSQLSGIGGTFLCDHFINKNDDKPWISNVILLGFFAVSCIFVFLFDEKLDRQEIDKAGREKEQKKEENNNNNGQVVTIEVTKK
;
A
#
# COMPACT_ATOMS: atom_id res chain seq x y z
N MET A 1 37.76 -21.99 49.36
CA MET A 1 37.80 -22.43 50.78
C MET A 1 36.40 -22.45 51.27
N PRO A 2 35.97 -23.43 52.14
CA PRO A 2 35.56 -24.74 51.73
C PRO A 2 34.12 -25.10 52.16
N MET A 3 33.58 -26.13 51.55
CA MET A 3 32.56 -27.01 52.15
C MET A 3 32.98 -27.54 53.52
N PRO A 4 32.09 -28.08 54.38
CA PRO A 4 31.63 -29.45 54.23
C PRO A 4 30.18 -29.77 54.67
N ASN A 5 29.51 -30.75 54.02
CA ASN A 5 29.25 -32.14 54.44
C ASN A 5 28.63 -32.36 55.83
N ASN A 6 27.44 -33.01 55.93
CA ASN A 6 27.29 -34.44 56.20
C ASN A 6 25.82 -34.80 56.54
N LEU A 7 25.25 -35.72 55.79
CA LEU A 7 24.88 -37.10 56.16
C LEU A 7 23.65 -37.33 57.08
N ASP A 8 22.71 -38.02 56.51
CA ASP A 8 21.74 -39.04 56.92
C ASP A 8 22.12 -39.86 58.20
N PRO A 9 21.23 -40.64 58.92
CA PRO A 9 20.11 -41.45 58.39
C PRO A 9 18.99 -41.84 59.37
N LYS A 10 17.97 -42.61 58.83
CA LYS A 10 17.19 -43.69 59.50
C LYS A 10 15.78 -43.39 60.02
N ASN A 11 14.88 -43.95 59.29
CA ASN A 11 13.63 -44.70 59.55
C ASN A 11 13.58 -45.47 60.89
N PRO A 12 12.45 -46.03 61.47
CA PRO A 12 11.23 -46.49 60.81
C PRO A 12 9.92 -46.24 61.62
N ASP A 13 8.74 -46.47 61.03
CA ASP A 13 7.74 -47.49 61.36
C ASP A 13 6.41 -47.28 60.65
N LYS A 14 6.00 -48.36 59.98
CA LYS A 14 4.65 -48.63 59.45
C LYS A 14 3.73 -49.17 60.54
N PRO A 15 2.38 -49.25 60.38
CA PRO A 15 1.82 -50.20 59.43
C PRO A 15 0.45 -49.83 58.77
N SER A 16 0.30 -50.37 57.57
CA SER A 16 -0.81 -51.15 56.95
C SER A 16 -2.26 -50.67 57.04
N SER A 17 -3.00 -50.54 55.91
CA SER A 17 -3.68 -51.63 55.25
C SER A 17 -4.63 -51.16 54.12
N ASN A 18 -4.70 -52.02 53.06
CA ASN A 18 -5.76 -52.35 52.09
C ASN A 18 -6.00 -51.40 50.92
N ILE A 19 -5.56 -51.81 49.72
CA ILE A 19 -6.18 -52.57 48.64
C ILE A 19 -7.44 -51.88 48.09
N GLU A 20 -7.36 -51.39 46.86
CA GLU A 20 -8.01 -51.88 45.64
C GLU A 20 -7.68 -51.04 44.43
N GLY A 21 -7.45 -51.70 43.37
CA GLY A 21 -7.18 -51.56 42.03
C GLY A 21 -7.71 -50.38 41.21
N GLY A 22 -6.99 -50.04 40.20
CA GLY A 22 -7.58 -49.26 39.10
C GLY A 22 -6.62 -48.40 38.33
N THR A 23 -6.05 -49.00 37.31
CA THR A 23 -5.74 -48.39 35.98
C THR A 23 -5.16 -46.99 35.93
N THR A 24 -3.95 -46.94 35.40
CA THR A 24 -3.25 -45.80 34.79
C THR A 24 -4.10 -45.13 33.72
N GLU A 25 -4.70 -44.01 34.03
CA GLU A 25 -5.17 -43.05 33.00
C GLU A 25 -4.14 -41.97 32.76
N LYS A 26 -3.61 -41.98 31.56
CA LYS A 26 -2.82 -40.91 30.99
C LYS A 26 -3.69 -39.64 30.94
N ASN A 27 -3.30 -38.59 31.61
CA ASN A 27 -3.85 -37.24 31.45
C ASN A 27 -3.63 -36.77 30.00
N LEU A 28 -4.57 -37.03 29.13
CA LEU A 28 -4.80 -36.31 27.90
C LEU A 28 -5.36 -34.95 28.30
N VAL A 29 -4.58 -33.91 28.07
CA VAL A 29 -5.02 -32.52 28.19
C VAL A 29 -6.14 -32.33 27.17
N ASP A 30 -7.34 -32.19 27.68
CA ASP A 30 -8.54 -31.91 26.92
C ASP A 30 -8.46 -30.49 26.33
N SER A 31 -8.19 -30.40 25.03
CA SER A 31 -8.00 -29.16 24.27
C SER A 31 -9.31 -28.48 23.87
N ASN A 32 -10.41 -28.72 24.60
CA ASN A 32 -11.74 -28.23 24.22
C ASN A 32 -12.47 -27.37 25.28
N THR A 33 -11.73 -26.68 26.15
CA THR A 33 -12.36 -25.61 26.94
C THR A 33 -11.80 -24.26 26.51
N LEU A 34 -12.30 -23.74 25.39
CA LEU A 34 -12.31 -22.29 25.17
C LEU A 34 -13.17 -21.68 26.28
N PRO A 35 -12.68 -20.63 26.97
CA PRO A 35 -13.48 -19.98 28.00
C PRO A 35 -14.75 -19.41 27.37
N VAL A 36 -15.88 -19.92 27.81
CA VAL A 36 -17.21 -19.40 27.49
C VAL A 36 -17.23 -17.93 27.83
N ALA A 37 -17.54 -17.10 26.85
CA ALA A 37 -17.61 -15.66 26.92
C ALA A 37 -18.39 -15.19 28.15
N LYS A 38 -17.73 -14.41 28.99
CA LYS A 38 -18.38 -13.66 30.06
C LYS A 38 -19.27 -12.60 29.46
N SER A 39 -20.52 -12.57 29.92
CA SER A 39 -21.45 -11.46 29.93
C SER A 39 -21.50 -10.62 28.65
N GLN A 40 -22.46 -10.91 27.78
CA GLN A 40 -22.92 -10.00 26.76
C GLN A 40 -23.50 -8.77 27.45
N THR A 41 -22.69 -7.74 27.65
CA THR A 41 -23.21 -6.38 27.75
C THR A 41 -23.84 -6.09 26.38
N ASN A 42 -25.11 -5.68 26.36
CA ASN A 42 -25.78 -5.17 25.16
C ASN A 42 -25.01 -3.93 24.65
N ILE A 43 -23.99 -4.16 23.85
CA ILE A 43 -23.26 -3.07 23.18
C ILE A 43 -24.14 -2.66 22.00
N GLU A 44 -24.74 -1.47 22.09
CA GLU A 44 -25.53 -0.90 21.00
C GLU A 44 -24.54 -0.47 19.90
N TYR A 45 -24.55 -1.17 18.76
CA TYR A 45 -23.72 -0.81 17.60
C TYR A 45 -24.36 0.34 16.85
N LYS A 46 -23.69 1.50 16.78
CA LYS A 46 -24.23 2.70 16.15
C LYS A 46 -23.22 3.35 15.23
N GLU A 47 -23.66 3.61 14.01
CA GLU A 47 -22.88 4.39 13.06
C GLU A 47 -23.05 5.88 13.31
N THR A 48 -21.94 6.60 13.49
CA THR A 48 -21.94 8.04 13.65
C THR A 48 -21.69 8.75 12.31
N PRO A 49 -22.40 9.83 11.96
CA PRO A 49 -22.10 10.62 10.76
C PRO A 49 -20.66 11.17 10.74
N TYR A 50 -20.04 11.28 11.91
CA TYR A 50 -18.67 11.77 12.08
C TYR A 50 -17.62 10.92 11.33
N ARG A 51 -17.90 9.64 11.03
CA ARG A 51 -17.04 8.75 10.24
C ARG A 51 -16.65 9.34 8.89
N TRP A 52 -17.58 10.04 8.23
CA TRP A 52 -17.33 10.65 6.92
C TRP A 52 -16.31 11.79 7.00
N TYR A 53 -16.39 12.60 8.06
CA TYR A 53 -15.42 13.68 8.28
C TYR A 53 -14.01 13.13 8.53
N VAL A 54 -13.88 12.04 9.29
CA VAL A 54 -12.60 11.38 9.54
C VAL A 54 -12.04 10.82 8.23
N MET A 55 -12.85 10.13 7.44
CA MET A 55 -12.46 9.59 6.14
C MET A 55 -12.01 10.69 5.18
N ILE A 56 -12.79 11.78 5.07
CA ILE A 56 -12.45 12.92 4.20
C ILE A 56 -11.15 13.57 4.65
N ALA A 57 -10.96 13.85 5.94
CA ALA A 57 -9.74 14.44 6.46
C ALA A 57 -8.52 13.57 6.17
N TYR A 58 -8.67 12.25 6.28
CA TYR A 58 -7.63 11.30 5.90
C TYR A 58 -7.34 11.35 4.40
N CYS A 59 -8.36 11.23 3.56
CA CYS A 59 -8.21 11.26 2.10
C CYS A 59 -7.56 12.56 1.60
N LEU A 60 -7.87 13.70 2.21
CA LEU A 60 -7.24 14.98 1.89
C LEU A 60 -5.74 14.97 2.23
N THR A 61 -5.36 14.40 3.38
CA THR A 61 -3.94 14.29 3.76
C THR A 61 -3.18 13.36 2.83
N VAL A 62 -3.76 12.21 2.49
CA VAL A 62 -3.17 11.23 1.55
C VAL A 62 -3.02 11.84 0.17
N PHE A 63 -4.05 12.53 -0.31
CA PHE A 63 -4.01 13.29 -1.56
C PHE A 63 -2.86 14.31 -1.57
N ALA A 64 -2.74 15.12 -0.50
CA ALA A 64 -1.71 16.12 -0.38
C ALA A 64 -0.29 15.52 -0.41
N ASN A 65 -0.10 14.35 0.20
CA ASN A 65 1.17 13.65 0.22
C ASN A 65 1.53 13.08 -1.16
N GLY A 66 0.59 12.37 -1.83
CA GLY A 66 0.78 11.85 -3.18
C GLY A 66 1.02 12.96 -4.22
N PHE A 67 0.33 14.11 -4.07
CA PHE A 67 0.56 15.30 -4.88
C PHE A 67 2.01 15.79 -4.77
N GLN A 68 2.56 15.84 -3.56
CA GLN A 68 3.93 16.31 -3.31
C GLN A 68 5.00 15.34 -3.82
N TRP A 69 4.72 14.05 -3.91
CA TRP A 69 5.67 13.08 -4.43
C TRP A 69 6.12 13.42 -5.85
N VAL A 70 5.20 13.86 -6.70
CA VAL A 70 5.45 14.12 -8.12
C VAL A 70 5.79 15.57 -8.47
N THR A 71 5.88 16.45 -7.47
CA THR A 71 6.15 17.88 -7.65
C THR A 71 7.30 18.15 -8.64
N PHE A 72 8.43 17.48 -8.45
CA PHE A 72 9.62 17.67 -9.31
C PHE A 72 9.61 16.77 -10.53
N SER A 73 9.00 15.58 -10.48
CA SER A 73 8.87 14.71 -11.65
C SER A 73 8.08 15.38 -12.77
N ALA A 74 7.04 16.16 -12.40
CA ALA A 74 6.18 16.84 -13.36
C ALA A 74 6.89 18.00 -14.13
N ILE A 75 7.97 18.51 -13.60
CA ILE A 75 8.75 19.65 -14.18
C ILE A 75 10.22 19.30 -14.37
N ALA A 76 10.59 18.01 -14.38
CA ALA A 76 11.98 17.57 -14.27
C ALA A 76 12.88 18.14 -15.38
N THR A 77 12.43 18.12 -16.65
CA THR A 77 13.20 18.63 -17.78
C THR A 77 13.36 20.15 -17.72
N ASP A 78 12.26 20.88 -17.46
CA ASP A 78 12.30 22.33 -17.38
C ASP A 78 13.18 22.80 -16.19
N PHE A 79 13.06 22.10 -15.05
CA PHE A 79 13.88 22.35 -13.87
C PHE A 79 15.36 22.06 -14.13
N SER A 80 15.68 20.95 -14.78
CA SER A 80 17.03 20.57 -15.19
C SER A 80 17.68 21.64 -16.05
N ASN A 81 16.98 22.10 -17.08
CA ASN A 81 17.48 23.06 -18.07
C ASN A 81 17.68 24.48 -17.47
N ASN A 82 16.75 24.92 -16.62
CA ASN A 82 16.79 26.31 -16.09
C ASN A 82 17.68 26.47 -14.86
N TYR A 83 17.90 25.40 -14.08
CA TYR A 83 18.81 25.43 -12.92
C TYR A 83 20.22 24.88 -13.22
N ASP A 84 20.50 24.46 -14.47
CA ASP A 84 21.76 23.85 -14.90
C ASP A 84 22.11 22.60 -14.06
N VAL A 85 21.12 21.77 -13.78
CA VAL A 85 21.23 20.57 -12.93
C VAL A 85 20.92 19.34 -13.77
N PRO A 86 21.73 18.29 -13.75
CA PRO A 86 21.43 17.07 -14.52
C PRO A 86 20.13 16.42 -14.03
N SER A 87 19.33 15.93 -14.97
CA SER A 87 17.99 15.36 -14.74
C SER A 87 17.97 14.29 -13.64
N TRP A 88 19.02 13.47 -13.52
CA TRP A 88 19.10 12.45 -12.47
C TRP A 88 19.08 13.06 -11.05
N LYS A 89 19.64 14.27 -10.86
CA LYS A 89 19.56 14.97 -9.55
C LYS A 89 18.15 15.48 -9.27
N VAL A 90 17.41 15.87 -10.31
CA VAL A 90 15.99 16.25 -10.15
C VAL A 90 15.14 15.03 -9.82
N ASN A 91 15.38 13.91 -10.49
CA ASN A 91 14.70 12.64 -10.21
C ASN A 91 14.97 12.14 -8.78
N MET A 92 16.15 12.45 -8.20
CA MET A 92 16.46 12.15 -6.80
C MET A 92 15.51 12.79 -5.80
N PHE A 93 14.84 13.91 -6.13
CA PHE A 93 13.83 14.49 -5.25
C PHE A 93 12.64 13.54 -5.05
N SER A 94 12.14 12.94 -6.09
CA SER A 94 11.06 11.95 -6.01
C SER A 94 11.54 10.63 -5.40
N LEU A 95 12.79 10.22 -5.69
CA LEU A 95 13.41 9.03 -5.10
C LEU A 95 13.56 9.12 -3.57
N MET A 96 13.62 10.33 -2.99
CA MET A 96 13.71 10.49 -1.52
C MET A 96 12.55 9.82 -0.79
N TYR A 97 11.34 9.88 -1.32
CA TYR A 97 10.19 9.16 -0.77
C TYR A 97 10.41 7.65 -0.73
N MET A 98 10.90 7.09 -1.83
CA MET A 98 11.17 5.66 -1.95
C MET A 98 12.32 5.21 -1.04
N ILE A 99 13.39 6.02 -0.95
CA ILE A 99 14.58 5.71 -0.13
C ILE A 99 14.22 5.68 1.35
N ILE A 100 13.39 6.61 1.82
CA ILE A 100 13.02 6.72 3.23
C ILE A 100 12.06 5.60 3.65
N TYR A 101 11.14 5.23 2.77
CA TYR A 101 10.04 4.30 3.05
C TYR A 101 10.47 3.00 3.76
N PRO A 102 11.48 2.25 3.28
CA PRO A 102 11.93 1.01 3.93
C PRO A 102 12.42 1.18 5.37
N PHE A 103 12.99 2.32 5.69
CA PHE A 103 13.56 2.58 7.02
C PHE A 103 12.48 2.94 8.05
N VAL A 104 11.43 3.63 7.63
CA VAL A 104 10.40 4.17 8.53
C VAL A 104 9.11 3.35 8.56
N CYS A 105 8.87 2.49 7.57
CA CYS A 105 7.64 1.72 7.43
C CYS A 105 7.35 0.84 8.67
N ILE A 106 8.33 0.13 9.20
CA ILE A 106 8.16 -0.75 10.37
C ILE A 106 7.93 0.05 11.65
N PRO A 107 8.75 1.08 12.00
CA PRO A 107 8.49 1.94 13.16
C PRO A 107 7.13 2.63 13.12
N GLU A 108 6.72 3.13 11.96
CA GLU A 108 5.43 3.82 11.79
C GLU A 108 4.25 2.86 11.88
N GLY A 109 4.34 1.69 11.25
CA GLY A 109 3.34 0.64 11.38
C GLY A 109 3.16 0.22 12.85
N TRP A 110 4.26 0.08 13.59
CA TRP A 110 4.22 -0.21 15.02
C TRP A 110 3.59 0.93 15.84
N LEU A 111 3.91 2.19 15.51
CA LEU A 111 3.29 3.37 16.12
C LEU A 111 1.77 3.36 15.94
N ILE A 112 1.31 3.14 14.71
CA ILE A 112 -0.11 3.11 14.37
C ILE A 112 -0.82 1.96 15.09
N ASP A 113 -0.23 0.78 15.10
CA ASP A 113 -0.88 -0.42 15.64
C ASP A 113 -0.91 -0.46 17.17
N ASN A 114 0.12 0.06 17.85
CA ASN A 114 0.26 -0.05 19.30
C ASN A 114 -0.14 1.22 20.06
N TYR A 115 0.00 2.39 19.45
CA TYR A 115 -0.34 3.65 20.13
C TYR A 115 -1.62 4.29 19.56
N SER A 116 -1.53 4.90 18.36
CA SER A 116 -2.63 5.71 17.87
C SER A 116 -2.49 5.97 16.37
N THR A 117 -3.52 5.64 15.62
CA THR A 117 -3.64 5.99 14.21
C THR A 117 -3.71 7.52 14.05
N ARG A 118 -4.41 8.21 14.98
CA ARG A 118 -4.50 9.67 15.00
C ARG A 118 -3.13 10.32 15.09
N LEU A 119 -2.26 9.81 15.97
CA LEU A 119 -0.91 10.35 16.13
C LEU A 119 -0.11 10.20 14.84
N GLY A 120 -0.13 9.03 14.20
CA GLY A 120 0.53 8.79 12.92
C GLY A 120 0.06 9.75 11.82
N ILE A 121 -1.26 9.94 11.67
CA ILE A 121 -1.83 10.84 10.66
C ILE A 121 -1.51 12.32 10.95
N ILE A 122 -1.53 12.74 12.22
CA ILE A 122 -1.16 14.11 12.60
C ILE A 122 0.31 14.39 12.30
N ILE A 123 1.22 13.46 12.64
CA ILE A 123 2.65 13.61 12.32
C ILE A 123 2.85 13.63 10.81
N ALA A 124 2.19 12.74 10.06
CA ALA A 124 2.23 12.73 8.61
C ALA A 124 1.76 14.07 8.01
N SER A 125 0.65 14.63 8.50
CA SER A 125 0.16 15.95 8.08
C SER A 125 1.17 17.06 8.40
N ALA A 126 1.77 17.03 9.59
CA ALA A 126 2.76 18.01 10.00
C ALA A 126 4.04 17.95 9.16
N THR A 127 4.57 16.75 8.91
CA THR A 127 5.78 16.57 8.09
C THR A 127 5.52 16.89 6.62
N THR A 128 4.34 16.57 6.07
CA THR A 128 3.92 16.96 4.73
C THR A 128 3.86 18.48 4.59
N LEU A 129 3.25 19.20 5.55
CA LEU A 129 3.22 20.67 5.58
C LEU A 129 4.62 21.29 5.71
N LEU A 130 5.45 20.74 6.59
CA LEU A 130 6.83 21.21 6.76
C LEU A 130 7.63 21.05 5.47
N GLY A 131 7.48 19.91 4.80
CA GLY A 131 8.14 19.63 3.53
C GLY A 131 7.71 20.59 2.43
N ALA A 132 6.40 20.88 2.30
CA ALA A 132 5.89 21.86 1.35
C ALA A 132 6.44 23.28 1.63
N GLY A 133 6.48 23.69 2.91
CA GLY A 133 7.02 24.98 3.32
C GLY A 133 8.52 25.12 3.03
N LEU A 134 9.31 24.06 3.24
CA LEU A 134 10.75 24.08 2.95
C LEU A 134 11.03 24.18 1.44
N LYS A 135 10.21 23.55 0.59
CA LYS A 135 10.34 23.66 -0.87
C LYS A 135 10.14 25.08 -1.39
N MET A 136 9.32 25.90 -0.72
CA MET A 136 9.16 27.33 -1.08
C MET A 136 10.45 28.15 -0.95
N LEU A 137 11.43 27.68 -0.17
CA LEU A 137 12.72 28.36 -0.02
C LEU A 137 13.63 28.21 -1.25
N VAL A 138 13.17 27.56 -2.30
CA VAL A 138 13.85 27.49 -3.60
C VAL A 138 13.97 28.90 -4.17
N ASN A 139 15.20 29.37 -4.35
CA ASN A 139 15.54 30.71 -4.90
C ASN A 139 16.66 30.58 -5.92
N LYS A 140 16.90 31.63 -6.69
CA LYS A 140 17.94 31.74 -7.76
C LYS A 140 19.33 31.27 -7.31
N ASP A 141 19.66 31.52 -6.04
CA ASP A 141 20.98 31.28 -5.45
C ASP A 141 20.98 30.11 -4.43
N THR A 142 19.83 29.51 -4.18
CA THR A 142 19.75 28.46 -3.15
C THR A 142 20.22 27.12 -3.67
N SER A 143 20.96 26.48 -2.81
CA SER A 143 21.29 25.08 -2.96
C SER A 143 20.01 24.27 -3.09
N LEU A 144 20.01 23.28 -3.97
CA LEU A 144 18.97 22.25 -4.10
C LEU A 144 18.67 21.53 -2.77
N ALA A 145 19.45 21.82 -1.72
CA ALA A 145 19.30 21.27 -0.40
C ALA A 145 17.89 21.48 0.19
N CYS A 146 17.27 22.66 -0.03
CA CYS A 146 15.91 22.92 0.45
C CYS A 146 14.88 22.00 -0.19
N CYS A 147 15.04 21.68 -1.49
CA CYS A 147 14.18 20.75 -2.20
C CYS A 147 14.35 19.32 -1.65
N PHE A 148 15.60 18.86 -1.44
CA PHE A 148 15.88 17.56 -0.85
C PHE A 148 15.32 17.44 0.57
N VAL A 149 15.58 18.42 1.42
CA VAL A 149 15.09 18.41 2.81
C VAL A 149 13.57 18.52 2.82
N GLY A 150 12.97 19.31 1.94
CA GLY A 150 11.52 19.39 1.78
C GLY A 150 10.91 18.04 1.38
N GLN A 151 11.45 17.37 0.37
CA GLN A 151 10.99 16.04 -0.05
C GLN A 151 11.24 14.97 1.02
N PHE A 152 12.36 15.05 1.74
CA PHE A 152 12.63 14.19 2.89
C PHE A 152 11.50 14.26 3.93
N PHE A 153 11.14 15.47 4.37
CA PHE A 153 10.09 15.64 5.37
C PHE A 153 8.70 15.21 4.83
N SER A 154 8.40 15.52 3.58
CA SER A 154 7.14 15.12 2.97
C SER A 154 7.00 13.60 2.84
N GLY A 155 8.09 12.87 2.57
CA GLY A 155 8.11 11.41 2.48
C GLY A 155 8.24 10.69 3.82
N LEU A 156 8.66 11.41 4.89
CA LEU A 156 9.06 10.78 6.17
C LEU A 156 7.96 9.96 6.83
N PHE A 157 6.69 10.37 6.75
CA PHE A 157 5.53 9.67 7.32
C PHE A 157 4.55 9.18 6.24
N GLN A 158 5.00 8.99 5.02
CA GLN A 158 4.19 8.40 3.95
C GLN A 158 3.70 6.97 4.27
N PRO A 159 4.52 6.06 4.86
CA PRO A 159 4.05 4.73 5.21
C PRO A 159 2.85 4.74 6.17
N ALA A 160 2.81 5.69 7.11
CA ALA A 160 1.66 5.87 8.01
C ALA A 160 0.36 6.16 7.26
N LEU A 161 0.46 6.91 6.16
CA LEU A 161 -0.67 7.20 5.28
C LEU A 161 -1.05 5.98 4.45
N LEU A 162 -0.12 5.35 3.74
CA LEU A 162 -0.42 4.28 2.79
C LEU A 162 -0.83 2.96 3.46
N ASN A 163 -0.44 2.71 4.71
CA ASN A 163 -0.76 1.48 5.44
C ASN A 163 -1.99 1.58 6.36
N SER A 164 -2.63 2.76 6.47
CA SER A 164 -3.77 2.98 7.37
C SER A 164 -5.17 2.79 6.77
N PRO A 165 -5.41 2.68 5.44
CA PRO A 165 -6.75 2.60 4.87
C PRO A 165 -7.61 1.48 5.48
N GLY A 166 -7.06 0.28 5.59
CA GLY A 166 -7.75 -0.89 6.17
C GLY A 166 -8.17 -0.64 7.62
N LYS A 167 -7.28 -0.07 8.43
CA LYS A 167 -7.55 0.23 9.85
C LYS A 167 -8.61 1.32 10.02
N ILE A 168 -8.59 2.36 9.20
CA ILE A 168 -9.61 3.41 9.23
C ILE A 168 -10.97 2.85 8.80
N ALA A 169 -11.00 2.09 7.71
CA ALA A 169 -12.22 1.45 7.24
C ALA A 169 -12.79 0.48 8.30
N ALA A 170 -11.93 -0.30 8.96
CA ALA A 170 -12.33 -1.24 10.01
C ALA A 170 -12.86 -0.53 11.26
N ASN A 171 -12.22 0.55 11.73
CA ASN A 171 -12.58 1.24 12.96
C ASN A 171 -13.87 2.07 12.84
N TRP A 172 -14.18 2.59 11.66
CA TRP A 172 -15.23 3.59 11.48
C TRP A 172 -16.45 3.10 10.70
N PHE A 173 -16.33 2.01 9.91
CA PHE A 173 -17.37 1.57 9.01
C PHE A 173 -17.75 0.09 9.21
N ARG A 174 -19.00 -0.22 8.90
CA ARG A 174 -19.54 -1.58 8.95
C ARG A 174 -18.90 -2.47 7.88
N GLU A 175 -19.01 -3.77 8.06
CA GLU A 175 -18.39 -4.79 7.19
C GLU A 175 -18.86 -4.72 5.74
N ASP A 176 -20.11 -4.38 5.50
CA ASP A 176 -20.75 -4.31 4.18
C ASP A 176 -20.12 -3.27 3.25
N ILE A 177 -19.64 -2.15 3.80
CA ILE A 177 -19.04 -1.05 3.00
C ILE A 177 -17.54 -0.87 3.24
N ARG A 178 -16.95 -1.65 4.13
CA ARG A 178 -15.53 -1.53 4.55
C ARG A 178 -14.56 -1.61 3.38
N THR A 179 -14.78 -2.57 2.44
CA THR A 179 -13.93 -2.75 1.27
C THR A 179 -13.98 -1.54 0.34
N VAL A 180 -15.16 -0.97 0.14
CA VAL A 180 -15.32 0.24 -0.70
C VAL A 180 -14.60 1.42 -0.06
N ILE A 181 -14.76 1.62 1.25
CA ILE A 181 -14.11 2.72 1.97
C ILE A 181 -12.58 2.58 1.93
N CYS A 182 -12.06 1.37 2.16
CA CYS A 182 -10.63 1.10 2.04
C CYS A 182 -10.11 1.45 0.63
N THR A 183 -10.85 1.07 -0.40
CA THR A 183 -10.51 1.39 -1.79
C THR A 183 -10.51 2.90 -2.05
N ILE A 184 -11.51 3.64 -1.55
CA ILE A 184 -11.55 5.11 -1.68
C ILE A 184 -10.34 5.75 -1.01
N CYS A 185 -9.98 5.28 0.19
CA CYS A 185 -8.82 5.77 0.93
C CYS A 185 -7.50 5.52 0.17
N CYS A 186 -7.35 4.35 -0.46
CA CYS A 186 -6.17 4.05 -1.28
C CYS A 186 -6.13 4.90 -2.56
N LEU A 187 -7.28 5.12 -3.21
CA LEU A 187 -7.34 5.90 -4.44
C LEU A 187 -7.03 7.39 -4.23
N ALA A 188 -7.18 7.91 -3.00
CA ALA A 188 -6.87 9.30 -2.70
C ALA A 188 -5.42 9.69 -3.04
N ASP A 189 -4.46 8.79 -2.82
CA ASP A 189 -3.06 8.97 -3.21
C ASP A 189 -2.91 9.09 -4.73
N THR A 190 -3.49 8.16 -5.48
CA THR A 190 -3.45 8.17 -6.94
C THR A 190 -4.11 9.42 -7.53
N VAL A 191 -5.19 9.92 -6.90
CA VAL A 191 -5.81 11.19 -7.31
C VAL A 191 -4.88 12.38 -7.04
N GLY A 192 -4.16 12.36 -5.91
CA GLY A 192 -3.13 13.35 -5.60
C GLY A 192 -2.03 13.38 -6.65
N ILE A 193 -1.50 12.23 -7.02
CA ILE A 193 -0.47 12.08 -8.07
C ILE A 193 -0.99 12.61 -9.42
N PHE A 194 -2.20 12.19 -9.81
CA PHE A 194 -2.85 12.66 -11.04
C PHE A 194 -2.98 14.17 -11.10
N VAL A 195 -3.50 14.79 -10.04
CA VAL A 195 -3.65 16.23 -9.97
C VAL A 195 -2.28 16.92 -9.94
N GLY A 196 -1.27 16.34 -9.27
CA GLY A 196 0.09 16.85 -9.23
C GLY A 196 0.72 17.00 -10.61
N PHE A 197 0.53 16.01 -11.47
CA PHE A 197 0.99 16.09 -12.87
C PHE A 197 0.23 17.12 -13.71
N LEU A 198 -1.02 17.42 -13.41
CA LEU A 198 -1.77 18.47 -14.11
C LEU A 198 -1.54 19.87 -13.53
N TRP A 199 -1.17 19.96 -12.26
CA TRP A 199 -1.07 21.24 -11.56
C TRP A 199 0.00 22.15 -12.13
N ASN A 200 1.13 21.57 -12.59
CA ASN A 200 2.21 22.30 -13.21
C ASN A 200 1.79 23.06 -14.49
N LEU A 201 0.79 22.55 -15.24
CA LEU A 201 0.30 23.17 -16.49
C LEU A 201 -0.26 24.58 -16.27
N GLY A 202 -0.73 24.87 -15.03
CA GLY A 202 -1.23 26.19 -14.66
C GLY A 202 -0.13 27.22 -14.34
N PHE A 203 1.08 26.77 -14.07
CA PHE A 203 2.16 27.62 -13.55
C PHE A 203 3.39 27.65 -14.44
N ILE A 204 3.79 26.52 -15.01
CA ILE A 204 5.00 26.39 -15.82
C ILE A 204 4.64 26.55 -17.30
N LYS A 205 5.24 27.55 -17.95
CA LYS A 205 5.05 27.82 -19.37
C LYS A 205 6.24 27.32 -20.17
N GLU A 206 5.96 26.71 -21.32
CA GLU A 206 7.00 26.33 -22.27
C GLU A 206 7.75 27.56 -22.76
N ASN A 207 9.06 27.45 -22.96
CA ASN A 207 9.95 28.52 -23.43
C ASN A 207 10.01 29.77 -22.54
N ALA A 208 9.80 29.64 -21.23
CA ALA A 208 10.01 30.72 -20.29
C ALA A 208 11.50 31.13 -20.27
N THR A 209 11.77 32.41 -20.09
CA THR A 209 13.15 32.88 -19.79
C THR A 209 13.58 32.32 -18.41
N ARG A 210 14.88 32.20 -18.17
CA ARG A 210 15.39 31.67 -16.89
C ARG A 210 14.86 32.47 -15.68
N GLU A 211 14.74 33.79 -15.81
CA GLU A 211 14.19 34.64 -14.74
C GLU A 211 12.69 34.37 -14.52
N ASP A 212 11.92 34.33 -15.62
CA ASP A 212 10.49 34.02 -15.55
C ASP A 212 10.24 32.62 -14.96
N PHE A 213 11.11 31.66 -15.30
CA PHE A 213 10.97 30.27 -14.78
C PHE A 213 11.16 30.21 -13.26
N HIS A 214 12.11 30.98 -12.69
CA HIS A 214 12.27 31.04 -11.24
C HIS A 214 11.00 31.55 -10.54
N ASP A 215 10.39 32.61 -11.08
CA ASP A 215 9.14 33.15 -10.54
C ASP A 215 7.96 32.15 -10.70
N GLN A 216 7.90 31.43 -11.82
CA GLN A 216 6.93 30.39 -12.05
C GLN A 216 7.08 29.23 -11.05
N VAL A 217 8.32 28.76 -10.79
CA VAL A 217 8.60 27.72 -9.81
C VAL A 217 8.21 28.18 -8.39
N PHE A 218 8.53 29.43 -8.03
CA PHE A 218 8.11 29.97 -6.74
C PHE A 218 6.59 29.97 -6.59
N ASN A 219 5.86 30.45 -7.58
CA ASN A 219 4.39 30.47 -7.58
C ASN A 219 3.80 29.05 -7.56
N TYR A 220 4.43 28.11 -8.26
CA TYR A 220 4.07 26.69 -8.25
C TYR A 220 4.21 26.09 -6.84
N MET A 221 5.38 26.29 -6.18
CA MET A 221 5.62 25.81 -4.82
C MET A 221 4.73 26.51 -3.78
N LEU A 222 4.46 27.80 -3.95
CA LEU A 222 3.53 28.54 -3.09
C LEU A 222 2.10 27.99 -3.19
N SER A 223 1.63 27.75 -4.42
CA SER A 223 0.30 27.15 -4.64
C SER A 223 0.18 25.75 -4.04
N GLU A 224 1.23 24.94 -4.18
CA GLU A 224 1.35 23.63 -3.55
C GLU A 224 1.29 23.75 -2.01
N PHE A 225 2.04 24.67 -1.43
CA PHE A 225 2.00 24.90 0.02
C PHE A 225 0.60 25.30 0.51
N ILE A 226 -0.07 26.24 -0.19
CA ILE A 226 -1.43 26.64 0.17
C ILE A 226 -2.41 25.46 0.09
N LEU A 227 -2.32 24.64 -0.96
CA LEU A 227 -3.13 23.43 -1.11
C LEU A 227 -2.90 22.47 0.06
N ASN A 228 -1.63 22.24 0.43
CA ASN A 228 -1.29 21.38 1.56
C ASN A 228 -1.80 21.92 2.90
N VAL A 229 -1.74 23.24 3.12
CA VAL A 229 -2.32 23.88 4.31
C VAL A 229 -3.83 23.58 4.39
N VAL A 230 -4.56 23.77 3.30
CA VAL A 230 -6.01 23.53 3.26
C VAL A 230 -6.34 22.05 3.50
N PHE A 231 -5.55 21.11 2.98
CA PHE A 231 -5.87 19.69 3.00
C PHE A 231 -5.33 18.96 4.25
N CYS A 232 -4.18 19.38 4.79
CA CYS A 232 -3.61 18.73 5.97
C CYS A 232 -4.16 19.29 7.29
N ILE A 233 -4.54 20.58 7.35
CA ILE A 233 -5.07 21.18 8.60
C ILE A 233 -6.29 20.45 9.16
N PRO A 234 -7.28 20.01 8.38
CA PRO A 234 -8.43 19.26 8.90
C PRO A 234 -8.04 18.02 9.72
N ALA A 235 -6.95 17.34 9.39
CA ALA A 235 -6.50 16.17 10.13
C ALA A 235 -6.18 16.47 11.61
N PHE A 236 -5.65 17.64 11.93
CA PHE A 236 -5.31 18.01 13.32
C PHE A 236 -6.54 18.13 14.22
N PHE A 237 -7.68 18.59 13.68
CA PHE A 237 -8.87 18.90 14.44
C PHE A 237 -9.95 17.82 14.33
N ILE A 238 -10.08 17.19 13.16
CA ILE A 238 -11.18 16.28 12.85
C ILE A 238 -10.80 14.82 13.15
N PHE A 239 -9.53 14.44 12.96
CA PHE A 239 -9.15 13.04 13.02
C PHE A 239 -9.22 12.49 14.47
N LYS A 240 -9.92 11.36 14.66
CA LYS A 240 -10.01 10.58 15.91
C LYS A 240 -9.66 9.12 15.62
N ASP A 241 -9.15 8.42 16.63
CA ASP A 241 -8.73 7.02 16.49
C ASP A 241 -9.91 6.06 16.29
N LYS A 242 -10.92 6.20 17.12
CA LYS A 242 -12.08 5.30 17.17
C LYS A 242 -13.34 6.13 17.48
N PRO A 243 -14.52 5.67 17.05
CA PRO A 243 -15.78 6.21 17.52
C PRO A 243 -16.05 5.81 18.98
N ASP A 244 -16.85 6.59 19.69
CA ASP A 244 -17.22 6.32 21.08
C ASP A 244 -18.04 5.01 21.22
N VAL A 245 -18.77 4.64 20.16
CA VAL A 245 -19.52 3.37 20.05
C VAL A 245 -19.03 2.62 18.82
N PRO A 246 -18.61 1.34 18.95
CA PRO A 246 -18.08 0.56 17.82
C PRO A 246 -19.16 0.32 16.75
N PRO A 247 -18.79 0.33 15.45
CA PRO A 247 -19.75 0.16 14.35
C PRO A 247 -20.13 -1.31 14.10
N SER A 248 -19.36 -2.27 14.61
CA SER A 248 -19.58 -3.71 14.40
C SER A 248 -19.03 -4.57 15.54
N PRO A 249 -19.56 -5.82 15.72
CA PRO A 249 -19.10 -6.75 16.76
C PRO A 249 -17.61 -7.10 16.65
N SER A 250 -17.08 -7.20 15.44
CA SER A 250 -15.66 -7.52 15.18
C SER A 250 -14.68 -6.48 15.73
N GLN A 251 -15.16 -5.29 16.09
CA GLN A 251 -14.37 -4.24 16.75
C GLN A 251 -14.51 -4.24 18.28
N GLY A 252 -15.52 -4.95 18.81
CA GLY A 252 -15.70 -5.15 20.26
C GLY A 252 -14.83 -6.25 20.85
N GLU A 253 -14.29 -7.13 20.02
CA GLU A 253 -13.36 -8.19 20.46
C GLU A 253 -11.93 -7.64 20.56
N GLU A 254 -11.58 -7.06 21.70
CA GLU A 254 -10.19 -6.65 22.03
C GLU A 254 -9.18 -7.81 22.07
N ASN A 255 -9.60 -9.04 21.81
CA ASN A 255 -8.86 -10.28 22.04
C ASN A 255 -8.44 -11.04 20.76
N ALA A 256 -8.40 -10.42 19.60
CA ALA A 256 -7.71 -11.05 18.49
C ALA A 256 -6.24 -11.27 18.87
N PRO A 257 -5.68 -12.48 18.75
CA PRO A 257 -4.31 -12.76 19.16
C PRO A 257 -3.36 -11.87 18.38
N LYS A 258 -2.75 -10.90 19.08
CA LYS A 258 -1.70 -10.03 18.50
C LYS A 258 -0.51 -10.92 18.19
N ILE A 259 -0.35 -11.28 16.94
CA ILE A 259 0.83 -12.03 16.49
C ILE A 259 2.04 -11.12 16.63
N ASN A 260 3.08 -11.59 17.30
CA ASN A 260 4.32 -10.84 17.43
C ASN A 260 4.91 -10.55 16.04
N LEU A 261 5.38 -9.32 15.80
CA LEU A 261 5.95 -8.86 14.55
C LEU A 261 6.98 -9.87 13.95
N ILE A 262 7.87 -10.38 14.77
CA ILE A 262 8.91 -11.34 14.35
C ILE A 262 8.27 -12.63 13.80
N ASN A 263 7.22 -13.13 14.44
CA ASN A 263 6.52 -14.32 13.99
C ASN A 263 5.75 -14.05 12.70
N SER A 264 5.15 -12.88 12.56
CA SER A 264 4.50 -12.45 11.30
C SER A 264 5.49 -12.41 10.14
N LEU A 265 6.65 -11.80 10.33
CA LEU A 265 7.72 -11.77 9.34
C LEU A 265 8.21 -13.18 8.98
N LYS A 266 8.42 -14.03 9.98
CA LYS A 266 8.81 -15.42 9.74
C LYS A 266 7.77 -16.18 8.91
N MET A 267 6.48 -16.01 9.23
CA MET A 267 5.39 -16.64 8.47
C MET A 267 5.37 -16.16 7.01
N LEU A 268 5.54 -14.87 6.77
CA LEU A 268 5.57 -14.30 5.42
C LEU A 268 6.74 -14.85 4.59
N PHE A 269 7.96 -14.79 5.12
CA PHE A 269 9.16 -15.21 4.39
C PHE A 269 9.35 -16.73 4.32
N THR A 270 8.57 -17.53 5.04
CA THR A 270 8.52 -18.99 4.86
C THR A 270 7.43 -19.44 3.89
N ASN A 271 6.46 -18.57 3.55
CA ASN A 271 5.40 -18.88 2.59
C ASN A 271 5.90 -18.65 1.16
N ILE A 272 6.24 -19.71 0.46
CA ILE A 272 6.78 -19.64 -0.91
C ILE A 272 5.81 -19.00 -1.91
N ARG A 273 4.48 -19.13 -1.71
CA ARG A 273 3.47 -18.49 -2.55
C ARG A 273 3.52 -16.98 -2.39
N PHE A 274 3.66 -16.53 -1.13
CA PHE A 274 3.84 -15.10 -0.84
C PHE A 274 5.11 -14.56 -1.48
N ILE A 275 6.23 -15.30 -1.42
CA ILE A 275 7.49 -14.89 -2.04
C ILE A 275 7.34 -14.74 -3.56
N TYR A 276 6.69 -15.67 -4.24
CA TYR A 276 6.46 -15.57 -5.68
C TYR A 276 5.56 -14.37 -6.04
N LEU A 277 4.48 -14.16 -5.28
CA LEU A 277 3.61 -13.00 -5.44
C LEU A 277 4.37 -11.69 -5.15
N LEU A 278 5.17 -11.66 -4.09
CA LEU A 278 6.01 -10.52 -3.70
C LEU A 278 6.97 -10.13 -4.83
N ILE A 279 7.66 -11.10 -5.43
CA ILE A 279 8.59 -10.84 -6.54
C ILE A 279 7.81 -10.37 -7.79
N ALA A 280 6.67 -10.97 -8.10
CA ALA A 280 5.86 -10.55 -9.23
C ALA A 280 5.34 -9.11 -9.08
N THR A 281 4.84 -8.77 -7.90
CA THR A 281 4.31 -7.41 -7.61
C THR A 281 5.42 -6.38 -7.49
N LEU A 282 6.56 -6.71 -6.90
CA LEU A 282 7.75 -5.87 -6.78
C LEU A 282 8.16 -5.26 -8.13
N PHE A 283 8.19 -6.06 -9.19
CA PHE A 283 8.62 -5.56 -10.50
C PHE A 283 7.53 -4.72 -11.18
N VAL A 284 6.25 -5.12 -11.14
CA VAL A 284 5.17 -4.35 -11.78
C VAL A 284 4.89 -3.03 -11.04
N VAL A 285 4.92 -3.04 -9.71
CA VAL A 285 4.77 -1.80 -8.93
C VAL A 285 6.03 -0.94 -9.05
N GLY A 286 7.22 -1.57 -9.03
CA GLY A 286 8.47 -0.87 -9.32
C GLY A 286 8.47 -0.18 -10.70
N TYR A 287 7.86 -0.77 -11.73
CA TYR A 287 7.63 -0.10 -13.02
C TYR A 287 6.82 1.19 -12.85
N TYR A 288 5.72 1.15 -12.06
CA TYR A 288 4.90 2.33 -11.80
C TYR A 288 5.71 3.44 -11.12
N ASP A 289 6.49 3.08 -10.11
CA ASP A 289 7.34 3.99 -9.34
C ASP A 289 8.44 4.62 -10.21
N VAL A 290 9.12 3.81 -11.04
CA VAL A 290 10.13 4.28 -12.00
C VAL A 290 9.52 5.27 -12.96
N MET A 291 8.41 4.91 -13.61
CA MET A 291 7.76 5.79 -14.59
C MET A 291 7.22 7.06 -13.94
N GLY A 292 6.67 7.00 -12.73
CA GLY A 292 6.26 8.18 -11.97
C GLY A 292 7.40 9.16 -11.68
N THR A 293 8.63 8.63 -11.60
CA THR A 293 9.84 9.43 -11.33
C THR A 293 10.47 10.00 -12.59
N ILE A 294 10.64 9.17 -13.65
CA ILE A 294 11.48 9.53 -14.82
C ILE A 294 10.70 9.86 -16.09
N ILE A 295 9.36 9.80 -16.08
CA ILE A 295 8.56 9.92 -17.32
C ILE A 295 8.90 11.18 -18.11
N ASN A 296 9.09 12.31 -17.44
CA ASN A 296 9.40 13.58 -18.07
C ASN A 296 10.78 13.51 -18.75
N SER A 297 11.81 13.07 -18.01
CA SER A 297 13.17 12.95 -18.54
C SER A 297 13.30 11.90 -19.65
N LEU A 298 12.53 10.79 -19.56
CA LEU A 298 12.54 9.75 -20.59
C LEU A 298 11.84 10.19 -21.86
N PHE A 299 10.69 10.86 -21.73
CA PHE A 299 9.89 11.29 -22.88
C PHE A 299 10.51 12.48 -23.63
N ASP A 300 11.26 13.33 -22.92
CA ASP A 300 12.05 14.40 -23.53
C ASP A 300 13.02 13.89 -24.62
N LEU A 301 13.62 12.71 -24.40
CA LEU A 301 14.49 12.05 -25.39
C LEU A 301 13.78 11.62 -26.68
N TYR A 302 12.44 11.59 -26.67
CA TYR A 302 11.59 11.33 -27.82
C TYR A 302 10.94 12.61 -28.38
N GLY A 303 11.37 13.79 -27.88
CA GLY A 303 10.84 15.10 -28.30
C GLY A 303 9.44 15.41 -27.76
N ILE A 304 9.01 14.75 -26.67
CA ILE A 304 7.75 15.03 -25.98
C ILE A 304 8.03 16.03 -24.87
N THR A 305 7.34 17.17 -24.90
CA THR A 305 7.57 18.23 -23.90
C THR A 305 7.15 17.81 -22.50
N GLY A 306 7.66 18.51 -21.47
CA GLY A 306 7.31 18.23 -20.07
C GLY A 306 5.82 18.33 -19.79
N GLN A 307 5.13 19.30 -20.42
CA GLN A 307 3.68 19.44 -20.31
C GLN A 307 2.94 18.26 -20.95
N GLN A 308 3.37 17.83 -22.13
CA GLN A 308 2.79 16.65 -22.80
C GLN A 308 2.99 15.38 -22.00
N SER A 309 4.16 15.19 -21.40
CA SER A 309 4.47 14.05 -20.51
C SER A 309 3.56 14.03 -19.29
N SER A 310 3.31 15.19 -18.70
CA SER A 310 2.41 15.34 -17.55
C SER A 310 0.95 14.98 -17.93
N VAL A 311 0.49 15.39 -19.09
CA VAL A 311 -0.85 15.02 -19.60
C VAL A 311 -0.93 13.50 -19.83
N ILE A 312 0.10 12.90 -20.45
CA ILE A 312 0.15 11.44 -20.68
C ILE A 312 0.03 10.70 -19.34
N TYR A 313 0.83 11.08 -18.34
CA TYR A 313 0.79 10.43 -17.03
C TYR A 313 -0.57 10.59 -16.35
N ALA A 314 -1.13 11.79 -16.38
CA ALA A 314 -2.42 12.09 -15.78
C ALA A 314 -3.55 11.26 -16.42
N VAL A 315 -3.67 11.26 -17.76
CA VAL A 315 -4.69 10.48 -18.47
C VAL A 315 -4.53 9.00 -18.20
N SER A 316 -3.29 8.49 -18.21
CA SER A 316 -3.01 7.08 -17.97
C SER A 316 -3.36 6.66 -16.53
N SER A 317 -3.14 7.53 -15.55
CA SER A 317 -3.49 7.27 -14.14
C SER A 317 -5.01 7.13 -13.95
N VAL A 318 -5.79 8.03 -14.55
CA VAL A 318 -7.28 7.95 -14.52
C VAL A 318 -7.77 6.66 -15.19
N ALA A 319 -7.23 6.33 -16.36
CA ALA A 319 -7.60 5.10 -17.07
C ALA A 319 -7.24 3.85 -16.24
N GLY A 320 -6.07 3.84 -15.59
CA GLY A 320 -5.64 2.78 -14.69
C GLY A 320 -6.56 2.61 -13.48
N MET A 321 -7.02 3.71 -12.86
CA MET A 321 -7.99 3.67 -11.76
C MET A 321 -9.32 3.06 -12.21
N ILE A 322 -9.87 3.49 -13.36
CA ILE A 322 -11.11 2.94 -13.91
C ILE A 322 -10.94 1.45 -14.21
N ALA A 323 -9.84 1.06 -14.85
CA ALA A 323 -9.54 -0.35 -15.12
C ALA A 323 -9.44 -1.18 -13.84
N SER A 324 -8.85 -0.63 -12.77
CA SER A 324 -8.75 -1.31 -11.47
C SER A 324 -10.12 -1.57 -10.85
N LEU A 325 -11.06 -0.64 -10.95
CA LEU A 325 -12.44 -0.83 -10.47
C LEU A 325 -13.17 -1.91 -11.28
N VAL A 326 -13.05 -1.88 -12.60
CA VAL A 326 -13.68 -2.88 -13.50
C VAL A 326 -13.12 -4.28 -13.23
N ILE A 327 -11.79 -4.41 -13.14
CA ILE A 327 -11.14 -5.69 -12.88
C ILE A 327 -11.45 -6.19 -11.47
N SER A 328 -11.62 -5.30 -10.48
CA SER A 328 -12.10 -5.66 -9.15
C SER A 328 -13.46 -6.33 -9.20
N TRP A 329 -14.39 -5.69 -9.88
CA TRP A 329 -15.75 -6.23 -10.05
C TRP A 329 -15.75 -7.59 -10.77
N LEU A 330 -14.95 -7.74 -11.83
CA LEU A 330 -14.79 -9.01 -12.55
C LEU A 330 -14.20 -10.10 -11.64
N LEU A 331 -13.19 -9.73 -10.83
CA LEU A 331 -12.54 -10.68 -9.94
C LEU A 331 -13.47 -11.15 -8.81
N ASP A 332 -14.27 -10.26 -8.24
CA ASP A 332 -15.27 -10.60 -7.22
C ASP A 332 -16.31 -11.57 -7.78
N LYS A 333 -16.65 -11.42 -9.06
CA LYS A 333 -17.61 -12.30 -9.76
C LYS A 333 -17.02 -13.67 -10.08
N TYR A 334 -15.79 -13.76 -10.58
CA TYR A 334 -15.20 -15.00 -11.08
C TYR A 334 -14.28 -15.70 -10.08
N LYS A 335 -13.73 -14.99 -9.09
CA LYS A 335 -12.84 -15.48 -8.01
C LYS A 335 -11.60 -16.27 -8.49
N LYS A 336 -11.07 -15.92 -9.68
CA LYS A 336 -9.88 -16.56 -10.28
C LYS A 336 -8.69 -15.62 -10.29
N PHE A 337 -8.08 -15.38 -9.14
CA PHE A 337 -6.99 -14.42 -8.98
C PHE A 337 -5.79 -14.71 -9.87
N LYS A 338 -5.29 -15.96 -9.86
CA LYS A 338 -4.13 -16.37 -10.66
C LYS A 338 -4.35 -16.11 -12.16
N LEU A 339 -5.52 -16.48 -12.68
CA LEU A 339 -5.83 -16.29 -14.10
C LEU A 339 -5.80 -14.81 -14.49
N PHE A 340 -6.41 -13.93 -13.66
CA PHE A 340 -6.40 -12.50 -13.91
C PHE A 340 -4.98 -11.93 -13.84
N MET A 341 -4.15 -12.32 -12.87
CA MET A 341 -2.76 -11.89 -12.76
C MET A 341 -1.93 -12.34 -13.98
N ILE A 342 -2.13 -13.55 -14.48
CA ILE A 342 -1.48 -14.05 -15.70
C ILE A 342 -1.88 -13.19 -16.91
N ILE A 343 -3.18 -12.96 -17.12
CA ILE A 343 -3.68 -12.15 -18.24
C ILE A 343 -3.08 -10.74 -18.17
N LEU A 344 -3.13 -10.09 -17.00
CA LEU A 344 -2.56 -8.76 -16.82
C LEU A 344 -1.06 -8.74 -17.13
N CYS A 345 -0.31 -9.72 -16.64
CA CYS A 345 1.13 -9.75 -16.81
C CYS A 345 1.55 -9.99 -18.28
N ILE A 346 0.89 -10.93 -18.96
CA ILE A 346 1.16 -11.20 -20.38
C ILE A 346 0.77 -9.98 -21.23
N SER A 347 -0.43 -9.42 -21.01
CA SER A 347 -0.87 -8.24 -21.76
C SER A 347 0.03 -7.02 -21.50
N GLY A 348 0.48 -6.82 -20.24
CA GLY A 348 1.44 -5.78 -19.88
C GLY A 348 2.78 -5.97 -20.60
N THR A 349 3.31 -7.19 -20.64
CA THR A 349 4.56 -7.49 -21.38
C THR A 349 4.43 -7.19 -22.87
N VAL A 350 3.34 -7.61 -23.49
CA VAL A 350 3.10 -7.37 -24.92
C VAL A 350 2.94 -5.88 -25.20
N LEU A 351 2.15 -5.17 -24.40
CA LEU A 351 1.94 -3.72 -24.56
C LEU A 351 3.24 -2.93 -24.33
N GLN A 352 4.04 -3.30 -23.32
CA GLN A 352 5.33 -2.65 -23.08
C GLN A 352 6.35 -2.92 -24.22
N ALA A 353 6.36 -4.14 -24.76
CA ALA A 353 7.18 -4.46 -25.94
C ALA A 353 6.76 -3.62 -27.15
N LEU A 354 5.45 -3.52 -27.40
CA LEU A 354 4.89 -2.69 -28.47
C LEU A 354 5.20 -1.20 -28.25
N PHE A 355 5.09 -0.72 -27.02
CA PHE A 355 5.45 0.65 -26.64
C PHE A 355 6.93 0.92 -26.95
N THR A 356 7.84 0.05 -26.52
CA THR A 356 9.28 0.16 -26.77
C THR A 356 9.57 0.25 -28.27
N PHE A 357 8.98 -0.66 -29.06
CA PHE A 357 9.20 -0.72 -30.51
C PHE A 357 8.65 0.50 -31.23
N LEU A 358 7.41 0.91 -30.95
CA LEU A 358 6.77 2.02 -31.65
C LEU A 358 7.32 3.39 -31.24
N MET A 359 7.78 3.57 -30.01
CA MET A 359 8.46 4.81 -29.59
C MET A 359 9.79 4.98 -30.32
N GLU A 360 10.56 3.91 -30.52
CA GLU A 360 11.79 3.97 -31.30
C GLU A 360 11.53 4.20 -32.79
N LEU A 361 10.47 3.60 -33.33
CA LEU A 361 10.03 3.85 -34.71
C LEU A 361 9.60 5.31 -34.90
N ALA A 362 8.92 5.91 -33.90
CA ALA A 362 8.51 7.31 -33.96
C ALA A 362 9.71 8.27 -34.00
N LYS A 363 10.77 7.97 -33.26
CA LYS A 363 12.03 8.72 -33.28
C LYS A 363 12.69 8.70 -34.66
N SER A 364 12.55 7.60 -35.40
CA SER A 364 13.17 7.41 -36.74
C SER A 364 12.33 7.88 -37.93
N LYS A 365 11.03 8.03 -37.79
CA LYS A 365 10.08 8.29 -38.87
C LYS A 365 9.02 9.26 -38.38
N ASP A 366 9.08 10.51 -38.55
CA ASP A 366 8.10 11.60 -38.28
C ASP A 366 6.67 11.23 -37.79
N PHE A 367 6.53 10.11 -37.08
CA PHE A 367 5.31 9.71 -36.37
C PHE A 367 5.18 10.50 -35.09
N SER A 368 3.97 10.89 -34.73
CA SER A 368 3.72 11.58 -33.47
C SER A 368 4.04 10.70 -32.24
N ALA A 369 5.26 10.85 -31.68
CA ALA A 369 5.68 10.17 -30.45
C ALA A 369 4.70 10.44 -29.30
N TYR A 370 4.13 11.65 -29.25
CA TYR A 370 3.11 12.02 -28.28
C TYR A 370 1.86 11.12 -28.36
N ALA A 371 1.31 10.92 -29.55
CA ALA A 371 0.11 10.09 -29.71
C ALA A 371 0.37 8.62 -29.34
N ILE A 372 1.53 8.09 -29.76
CA ILE A 372 1.95 6.72 -29.40
C ILE A 372 2.14 6.62 -27.89
N GLY A 373 2.86 7.56 -27.28
CA GLY A 373 3.07 7.65 -25.84
C GLY A 373 1.75 7.69 -25.08
N LEU A 374 0.83 8.58 -25.47
CA LEU A 374 -0.48 8.72 -24.84
C LEU A 374 -1.28 7.41 -24.88
N VAL A 375 -1.41 6.79 -26.05
CA VAL A 375 -2.26 5.59 -26.19
C VAL A 375 -1.63 4.38 -25.50
N LEU A 376 -0.38 4.07 -25.81
CA LEU A 376 0.24 2.83 -25.32
C LEU A 376 0.59 2.90 -23.84
N TYR A 377 1.09 4.02 -23.34
CA TYR A 377 1.34 4.17 -21.92
C TYR A 377 0.04 4.13 -21.11
N THR A 378 -1.06 4.70 -21.63
CA THR A 378 -2.38 4.55 -21.01
C THR A 378 -2.81 3.09 -20.93
N LEU A 379 -2.65 2.32 -22.00
CA LEU A 379 -2.98 0.89 -22.00
C LEU A 379 -2.12 0.10 -21.02
N VAL A 380 -0.82 0.42 -20.90
CA VAL A 380 0.06 -0.21 -19.92
C VAL A 380 -0.40 0.12 -18.49
N ASN A 381 -0.76 1.37 -18.18
CA ASN A 381 -1.27 1.73 -16.85
C ASN A 381 -2.61 1.07 -16.49
N MET A 382 -3.47 0.82 -17.50
CA MET A 382 -4.68 0.02 -17.32
C MET A 382 -4.39 -1.44 -16.91
N ILE A 383 -3.14 -1.89 -17.00
CA ILE A 383 -2.67 -3.19 -16.53
C ILE A 383 -1.98 -3.06 -15.17
N VAL A 384 -1.09 -2.07 -15.03
CA VAL A 384 -0.23 -1.89 -13.84
C VAL A 384 -1.05 -1.59 -12.58
N VAL A 385 -1.99 -0.64 -12.65
CA VAL A 385 -2.78 -0.23 -11.49
C VAL A 385 -3.67 -1.36 -10.96
N PRO A 386 -4.42 -2.10 -11.80
CA PRO A 386 -5.14 -3.29 -11.34
C PRO A 386 -4.22 -4.38 -10.80
N PHE A 387 -3.07 -4.62 -11.42
CA PHE A 387 -2.12 -5.63 -10.96
C PHE A 387 -1.64 -5.34 -9.54
N TYR A 388 -1.29 -4.08 -9.26
CA TYR A 388 -0.92 -3.62 -7.93
C TYR A 388 -2.02 -3.87 -6.90
N THR A 389 -3.21 -3.34 -7.15
CA THR A 389 -4.32 -3.41 -6.19
C THR A 389 -4.76 -4.86 -5.93
N LYS A 390 -4.70 -5.73 -6.95
CA LYS A 390 -5.07 -7.14 -6.79
C LYS A 390 -3.96 -7.96 -6.15
N GLY A 391 -2.70 -7.66 -6.44
CA GLY A 391 -1.54 -8.25 -5.76
C GLY A 391 -1.62 -8.05 -4.26
N MET A 392 -1.92 -6.82 -3.80
CA MET A 392 -2.09 -6.48 -2.39
C MET A 392 -3.25 -7.26 -1.74
N ASN A 393 -4.42 -7.29 -2.39
CA ASN A 393 -5.57 -8.04 -1.87
C ASN A 393 -5.30 -9.55 -1.79
N TYR A 394 -4.68 -10.11 -2.84
CA TYR A 394 -4.35 -11.53 -2.88
C TYR A 394 -3.31 -11.94 -1.84
N ALA A 395 -2.35 -11.04 -1.57
CA ALA A 395 -1.38 -11.25 -0.50
C ALA A 395 -2.07 -11.45 0.86
N CYS A 396 -3.10 -10.65 1.19
CA CYS A 396 -3.88 -10.81 2.43
C CYS A 396 -4.64 -12.14 2.50
N GLU A 397 -5.06 -12.69 1.36
CA GLU A 397 -5.75 -13.99 1.29
C GLU A 397 -4.81 -15.17 1.60
N ILE A 398 -3.57 -15.15 1.07
CA ILE A 398 -2.63 -16.27 1.19
C ILE A 398 -1.74 -16.22 2.44
N THR A 399 -1.77 -15.11 3.18
CA THR A 399 -0.92 -14.91 4.37
C THR A 399 -1.69 -14.90 5.68
N TYR A 400 -3.00 -15.14 5.63
CA TYR A 400 -3.79 -15.23 6.86
C TYR A 400 -3.16 -16.23 7.85
N PRO A 401 -3.03 -15.90 9.16
CA PRO A 401 -3.61 -14.78 9.91
C PRO A 401 -2.68 -13.56 10.09
N VAL A 402 -1.68 -13.35 9.26
CA VAL A 402 -0.81 -12.17 9.34
C VAL A 402 -1.61 -10.89 9.07
N GLY A 403 -1.37 -9.83 9.84
CA GLY A 403 -2.07 -8.56 9.73
C GLY A 403 -1.87 -7.88 8.36
N GLU A 404 -2.93 -7.26 7.86
CA GLU A 404 -2.96 -6.61 6.54
C GLU A 404 -1.93 -5.47 6.44
N SER A 405 -1.70 -4.69 7.52
CA SER A 405 -0.73 -3.59 7.55
C SER A 405 0.71 -4.07 7.40
N ILE A 406 1.08 -5.18 8.05
CA ILE A 406 2.44 -5.74 7.95
C ILE A 406 2.67 -6.28 6.55
N ASN A 407 1.70 -7.00 6.00
CA ASN A 407 1.77 -7.58 4.67
C ASN A 407 1.89 -6.48 3.60
N GLY A 408 1.00 -5.49 3.64
CA GLY A 408 1.03 -4.34 2.74
C GLY A 408 2.33 -3.55 2.85
N GLY A 409 2.81 -3.30 4.07
CA GLY A 409 4.07 -2.60 4.34
C GLY A 409 5.28 -3.29 3.73
N ILE A 410 5.36 -4.63 3.80
CA ILE A 410 6.45 -5.40 3.20
C ILE A 410 6.37 -5.35 1.66
N MET A 411 5.18 -5.54 1.09
CA MET A 411 5.00 -5.49 -0.36
C MET A 411 5.37 -4.11 -0.91
N MET A 412 4.94 -3.03 -0.27
CA MET A 412 5.30 -1.67 -0.66
C MET A 412 6.79 -1.39 -0.48
N THR A 413 7.39 -1.80 0.64
CA THR A 413 8.84 -1.66 0.87
C THR A 413 9.65 -2.29 -0.24
N MET A 414 9.29 -3.51 -0.65
CA MET A 414 10.00 -4.22 -1.72
C MET A 414 9.78 -3.57 -3.08
N SER A 415 8.59 -3.03 -3.35
CA SER A 415 8.30 -2.27 -4.57
C SER A 415 9.12 -0.99 -4.64
N GLN A 416 9.22 -0.24 -3.54
CA GLN A 416 10.07 0.95 -3.47
C GLN A 416 11.54 0.63 -3.75
N LEU A 417 12.07 -0.48 -3.24
CA LEU A 417 13.44 -0.92 -3.54
C LEU A 417 13.62 -1.23 -5.03
N SER A 418 12.63 -1.86 -5.68
CA SER A 418 12.62 -2.08 -7.12
C SER A 418 12.55 -0.78 -7.90
N GLY A 419 11.71 0.17 -7.45
CA GLY A 419 11.60 1.49 -8.03
C GLY A 419 12.92 2.27 -7.98
N ILE A 420 13.61 2.25 -6.83
CA ILE A 420 14.94 2.86 -6.67
C ILE A 420 15.94 2.25 -7.65
N GLY A 421 16.07 0.93 -7.64
CA GLY A 421 17.02 0.22 -8.52
C GLY A 421 16.74 0.48 -10.00
N GLY A 422 15.46 0.41 -10.39
CA GLY A 422 15.00 0.67 -11.74
C GLY A 422 15.26 2.11 -12.20
N THR A 423 14.98 3.10 -11.32
CA THR A 423 15.24 4.50 -11.63
C THR A 423 16.72 4.78 -11.83
N PHE A 424 17.60 4.33 -10.93
CA PHE A 424 19.05 4.49 -11.12
C PHE A 424 19.55 3.84 -12.40
N LEU A 425 19.01 2.65 -12.71
CA LEU A 425 19.39 1.93 -13.92
C LEU A 425 18.93 2.67 -15.18
N CYS A 426 17.70 3.16 -15.22
CA CYS A 426 17.18 3.93 -16.34
C CYS A 426 17.87 5.31 -16.46
N ASP A 427 18.06 6.02 -15.36
CA ASP A 427 18.74 7.32 -15.34
C ASP A 427 20.18 7.25 -15.85
N HIS A 428 20.87 6.14 -15.60
CA HIS A 428 22.22 5.93 -16.13
C HIS A 428 22.25 6.00 -17.67
N PHE A 429 21.24 5.43 -18.33
CA PHE A 429 21.16 5.44 -19.80
C PHE A 429 20.54 6.75 -20.35
N ILE A 430 19.64 7.39 -19.61
CA ILE A 430 19.07 8.70 -19.98
C ILE A 430 20.16 9.78 -19.98
N ASN A 431 21.03 9.81 -18.98
CA ASN A 431 22.00 10.90 -18.78
C ASN A 431 23.32 10.72 -19.53
N LYS A 432 23.57 9.56 -20.14
CA LYS A 432 24.85 9.26 -20.79
C LYS A 432 25.02 9.88 -22.19
N ASN A 433 24.10 10.73 -22.62
CA ASN A 433 24.05 11.32 -23.97
C ASN A 433 24.15 10.30 -25.13
N ASP A 434 24.01 9.03 -24.82
CA ASP A 434 23.86 8.01 -25.83
C ASP A 434 22.42 8.09 -26.32
N ASP A 435 22.20 8.44 -27.56
CA ASP A 435 20.94 8.58 -28.29
C ASP A 435 20.05 7.28 -28.29
N LYS A 436 19.98 6.61 -27.15
CA LYS A 436 19.41 5.26 -26.99
C LYS A 436 18.39 5.15 -25.86
N PRO A 437 17.32 5.96 -25.86
CA PRO A 437 16.27 5.88 -24.84
C PRO A 437 15.57 4.52 -24.78
N TRP A 438 15.66 3.74 -25.88
CA TRP A 438 15.10 2.40 -25.97
C TRP A 438 15.66 1.43 -24.91
N ILE A 439 16.89 1.65 -24.41
CA ILE A 439 17.49 0.80 -23.38
C ILE A 439 16.69 0.87 -22.09
N SER A 440 16.28 2.07 -21.67
CA SER A 440 15.42 2.25 -20.49
C SER A 440 14.07 1.55 -20.65
N ASN A 441 13.46 1.65 -21.84
CA ASN A 441 12.22 0.94 -22.14
C ASN A 441 12.38 -0.58 -22.16
N VAL A 442 13.53 -1.12 -22.59
CA VAL A 442 13.85 -2.56 -22.52
C VAL A 442 14.05 -3.03 -21.08
N ILE A 443 14.68 -2.21 -20.22
CA ILE A 443 14.78 -2.50 -18.79
C ILE A 443 13.38 -2.63 -18.18
N LEU A 444 12.49 -1.68 -18.49
CA LEU A 444 11.10 -1.68 -18.04
C LEU A 444 10.30 -2.87 -18.59
N LEU A 445 10.57 -3.30 -19.82
CA LEU A 445 10.04 -4.55 -20.40
C LEU A 445 10.51 -5.76 -19.59
N GLY A 446 11.79 -5.77 -19.18
CA GLY A 446 12.34 -6.81 -18.32
C GLY A 446 11.58 -6.96 -16.99
N PHE A 447 11.09 -5.88 -16.41
CA PHE A 447 10.27 -5.92 -15.20
C PHE A 447 8.99 -6.75 -15.40
N PHE A 448 8.26 -6.53 -16.49
CA PHE A 448 7.09 -7.34 -16.82
C PHE A 448 7.45 -8.80 -17.12
N ALA A 449 8.53 -9.05 -17.86
CA ALA A 449 8.95 -10.40 -18.20
C ALA A 449 9.31 -11.23 -16.97
N VAL A 450 10.06 -10.65 -16.03
CA VAL A 450 10.38 -11.30 -14.75
C VAL A 450 9.11 -11.54 -13.94
N SER A 451 8.22 -10.55 -13.84
CA SER A 451 6.94 -10.70 -13.16
C SER A 451 6.11 -11.86 -13.72
N CYS A 452 6.05 -12.02 -15.06
CA CYS A 452 5.36 -13.14 -15.70
C CYS A 452 5.88 -14.49 -15.21
N ILE A 453 7.20 -14.68 -15.13
CA ILE A 453 7.80 -15.94 -14.67
C ILE A 453 7.25 -16.30 -13.28
N PHE A 454 7.27 -15.37 -12.35
CA PHE A 454 6.85 -15.61 -10.99
C PHE A 454 5.32 -15.76 -10.82
N VAL A 455 4.51 -15.08 -11.65
CA VAL A 455 3.06 -15.27 -11.69
C VAL A 455 2.68 -16.68 -12.15
N PHE A 456 3.42 -17.29 -13.08
CA PHE A 456 3.19 -18.67 -13.48
C PHE A 456 3.57 -19.69 -12.39
N LEU A 457 4.59 -19.39 -11.57
CA LEU A 457 5.13 -20.30 -10.57
C LEU A 457 4.26 -20.43 -9.30
N PHE A 458 3.45 -19.42 -8.95
CA PHE A 458 2.66 -19.53 -7.73
C PHE A 458 1.35 -20.33 -7.95
N ASP A 459 0.94 -21.10 -6.90
CA ASP A 459 -0.32 -21.83 -6.90
C ASP A 459 -1.43 -21.01 -6.26
N GLU A 460 -2.65 -21.06 -6.87
CA GLU A 460 -3.82 -20.39 -6.34
C GLU A 460 -4.37 -21.17 -5.15
N LYS A 461 -4.37 -20.54 -3.97
CA LYS A 461 -5.06 -21.02 -2.78
C LYS A 461 -5.62 -19.83 -2.01
N LEU A 462 -6.87 -19.91 -1.62
CA LEU A 462 -7.60 -18.86 -0.92
C LEU A 462 -7.79 -19.27 0.54
N ASP A 463 -6.68 -19.31 1.31
CA ASP A 463 -6.65 -19.83 2.68
C ASP A 463 -7.64 -19.10 3.61
N ARG A 464 -7.79 -17.77 3.49
CA ARG A 464 -8.76 -16.98 4.26
C ARG A 464 -10.21 -17.34 3.92
N GLN A 465 -10.54 -17.44 2.63
CA GLN A 465 -11.90 -17.77 2.20
C GLN A 465 -12.31 -19.21 2.57
N GLU A 466 -11.37 -20.15 2.60
CA GLU A 466 -11.62 -21.52 3.07
C GLU A 466 -11.97 -21.52 4.57
N ILE A 467 -11.27 -20.74 5.38
CA ILE A 467 -11.53 -20.61 6.83
C ILE A 467 -12.88 -19.92 7.08
N ASP A 468 -13.18 -18.83 6.35
CA ASP A 468 -14.46 -18.11 6.47
C ASP A 468 -15.65 -18.99 6.06
N LYS A 469 -15.50 -19.84 5.04
CA LYS A 469 -16.53 -20.82 4.65
C LYS A 469 -16.74 -21.87 5.73
N ALA A 470 -15.66 -22.45 6.26
CA ALA A 470 -15.73 -23.42 7.33
C ALA A 470 -16.34 -22.84 8.62
N GLY A 471 -16.08 -21.57 8.91
CA GLY A 471 -16.70 -20.82 10.01
C GLY A 471 -18.21 -20.67 9.85
N ARG A 472 -18.66 -20.20 8.68
CA ARG A 472 -20.09 -20.04 8.36
C ARG A 472 -20.86 -21.36 8.37
N GLU A 473 -20.28 -22.43 7.86
CA GLU A 473 -20.88 -23.76 7.90
C GLU A 473 -21.05 -24.28 9.35
N LYS A 474 -20.11 -23.96 10.23
CA LYS A 474 -20.21 -24.29 11.66
C LYS A 474 -21.29 -23.48 12.36
N GLU A 475 -21.43 -22.20 12.03
CA GLU A 475 -22.48 -21.32 12.58
C GLU A 475 -23.87 -21.76 12.11
N GLN A 476 -24.05 -22.05 10.83
CA GLN A 476 -25.30 -22.57 10.29
C GLN A 476 -25.72 -23.89 10.95
N LYS A 477 -24.78 -24.83 11.14
CA LYS A 477 -25.04 -26.09 11.84
C LYS A 477 -25.41 -25.87 13.31
N LYS A 478 -24.85 -24.86 13.99
CA LYS A 478 -25.22 -24.50 15.36
C LYS A 478 -26.63 -23.89 15.42
N GLU A 479 -27.00 -23.04 14.47
CA GLU A 479 -28.33 -22.46 14.37
C GLU A 479 -29.39 -23.50 14.05
N GLU A 480 -29.12 -24.46 13.14
CA GLU A 480 -29.99 -25.57 12.82
C GLU A 480 -30.20 -26.50 14.04
N ASN A 481 -29.13 -26.80 14.78
CA ASN A 481 -29.23 -27.62 15.99
C ASN A 481 -29.99 -26.89 17.12
N ASN A 482 -29.81 -25.60 17.29
CA ASN A 482 -30.56 -24.82 18.26
C ASN A 482 -32.04 -24.70 17.90
N ASN A 483 -32.38 -24.53 16.64
CA ASN A 483 -33.74 -24.49 16.17
C ASN A 483 -34.44 -25.86 16.32
N ASN A 484 -33.74 -26.97 16.05
CA ASN A 484 -34.25 -28.31 16.23
C ASN A 484 -34.47 -28.63 17.72
N ASN A 485 -33.55 -28.25 18.60
CA ASN A 485 -33.71 -28.39 20.04
C ASN A 485 -34.82 -27.49 20.61
N GLY A 486 -35.01 -26.28 20.08
CA GLY A 486 -36.11 -25.39 20.43
C GLY A 486 -37.48 -25.96 20.05
N GLN A 487 -37.58 -26.61 18.90
CA GLN A 487 -38.83 -27.30 18.47
C GLN A 487 -39.17 -28.53 19.33
N VAL A 488 -38.17 -29.27 19.78
CA VAL A 488 -38.38 -30.45 20.68
C VAL A 488 -38.91 -30.00 22.05
N VAL A 489 -38.40 -28.87 22.58
CA VAL A 489 -38.89 -28.32 23.88
C VAL A 489 -40.32 -27.78 23.77
N THR A 490 -40.71 -27.25 22.64
CA THR A 490 -42.06 -26.69 22.42
C THR A 490 -43.12 -27.80 22.28
N ILE A 491 -42.76 -28.99 21.81
CA ILE A 491 -43.69 -30.15 21.67
C ILE A 491 -43.92 -30.84 23.00
N GLU A 492 -42.97 -30.84 23.92
CA GLU A 492 -43.15 -31.46 25.25
C GLU A 492 -44.00 -30.61 26.23
N VAL A 493 -44.06 -29.31 26.06
CA VAL A 493 -44.87 -28.38 26.91
C VAL A 493 -46.37 -28.43 26.54
N THR A 494 -46.76 -28.94 25.39
CA THR A 494 -48.17 -29.01 24.95
C THR A 494 -48.86 -30.35 25.29
N LYS A 495 -48.21 -31.24 26.03
CA LYS A 495 -48.78 -32.54 26.46
C LYS A 495 -48.88 -32.71 27.98
N LYS A 496 -49.06 -31.66 28.76
CA LYS A 496 -49.47 -31.76 30.16
C LYS A 496 -50.73 -30.92 30.42
#